data_51c60f14536b66c27515a11ae248383c
#
_entry.id   51c60f14536b66c27515a11ae248383c
#
_cell.length_a   1.000
_cell.length_b   1.000
_cell.length_c   1.000
_cell.angle_alpha   90.00
_cell.angle_beta   90.00
_cell.angle_gamma   90.00
#
_symmetry.space_group_name_H-M   'P 1'
#
loop_
_entity.id
_entity.type
_entity.pdbx_description
1 polymer ?
#
loop_
_entity_poly.entity_id
_entity_poly.type
_entity_poly.pdbx_seq_one_letter_code
_entity_poly.pdbx_strand_id
1 'polypeptide(L)'
;MLSQNMTDKIIDYIMSHGGDFAEVFAEHTRRNQLAMTGGNMSEALAGIESGVGIRIFSGDQCAYFYTEDEREENLFRLLKENWKAGEPVRPDWEKLSADQKIYDSTTEYFQSASVKDKMKLMEKCDKAGLAYSSQISQMYLKYLDMDQHVQIANSEGCYMEDHR
;
A
#
# COMPACT_ATOMS: atom_id res chain seq x y z
N MET A 1 -2.50 -2.25 -9.23
CA MET A 1 -3.54 -1.24 -8.85
C MET A 1 -4.80 -1.48 -9.67
N LEU A 2 -5.94 -1.35 -9.08
CA LEU A 2 -7.23 -1.59 -9.74
C LEU A 2 -7.62 -0.39 -10.60
N SER A 3 -8.31 -0.65 -11.73
CA SER A 3 -8.95 0.44 -12.47
C SER A 3 -10.17 0.96 -11.69
N GLN A 4 -10.52 2.24 -11.89
CA GLN A 4 -11.72 2.81 -11.27
C GLN A 4 -12.98 2.00 -11.60
N ASN A 5 -13.10 1.52 -12.85
CA ASN A 5 -14.19 0.64 -13.23
C ASN A 5 -14.24 -0.66 -12.41
N MET A 6 -13.09 -1.21 -12.00
CA MET A 6 -13.03 -2.40 -11.17
C MET A 6 -13.48 -2.11 -9.74
N THR A 7 -12.98 -1.02 -9.14
CA THR A 7 -13.40 -0.61 -7.80
C THR A 7 -14.90 -0.31 -7.77
N ASP A 8 -15.42 0.38 -8.79
CA ASP A 8 -16.85 0.65 -8.92
C ASP A 8 -17.68 -0.64 -8.97
N LYS A 9 -17.29 -1.62 -9.77
CA LYS A 9 -18.00 -2.91 -9.86
C LYS A 9 -18.02 -3.65 -8.51
N ILE A 10 -16.90 -3.62 -7.78
CA ILE A 10 -16.81 -4.26 -6.45
C ILE A 10 -17.77 -3.56 -5.48
N ILE A 11 -17.75 -2.25 -5.45
CA ILE A 11 -18.60 -1.44 -4.58
C ILE A 11 -20.09 -1.64 -4.95
N ASP A 12 -20.44 -1.56 -6.24
CA ASP A 12 -21.79 -1.79 -6.72
C ASP A 12 -22.31 -3.19 -6.34
N TYR A 13 -21.44 -4.21 -6.45
CA TYR A 13 -21.80 -5.56 -6.03
C TYR A 13 -22.13 -5.61 -4.53
N ILE A 14 -21.26 -5.05 -3.68
CA ILE A 14 -21.44 -5.07 -2.22
C ILE A 14 -22.71 -4.32 -1.82
N MET A 15 -22.91 -3.11 -2.36
CA MET A 15 -24.05 -2.27 -2.02
C MET A 15 -25.37 -2.90 -2.48
N SER A 16 -25.39 -3.56 -3.64
CA SER A 16 -26.57 -4.30 -4.13
C SER A 16 -26.84 -5.61 -3.38
N HIS A 17 -25.92 -6.05 -2.52
CA HIS A 17 -26.02 -7.27 -1.74
C HIS A 17 -25.99 -7.01 -0.21
N GLY A 18 -26.60 -5.91 0.21
CA GLY A 18 -26.86 -5.63 1.63
C GLY A 18 -25.71 -4.98 2.40
N GLY A 19 -24.72 -4.43 1.70
CA GLY A 19 -23.73 -3.55 2.34
C GLY A 19 -24.28 -2.15 2.58
N ASP A 20 -23.98 -1.57 3.73
CA ASP A 20 -24.25 -0.16 4.05
C ASP A 20 -23.10 0.74 3.64
N PHE A 21 -21.89 0.18 3.68
CA PHE A 21 -20.66 0.84 3.30
C PHE A 21 -19.69 -0.20 2.73
N ALA A 22 -18.98 0.19 1.69
CA ALA A 22 -17.92 -0.60 1.07
C ALA A 22 -16.67 0.26 0.87
N GLU A 23 -15.51 -0.31 1.17
CA GLU A 23 -14.20 0.31 0.91
C GLU A 23 -13.28 -0.72 0.25
N VAL A 24 -12.61 -0.27 -0.79
CA VAL A 24 -11.56 -1.01 -1.48
C VAL A 24 -10.25 -0.27 -1.28
N PHE A 25 -9.26 -0.94 -0.73
CA PHE A 25 -7.90 -0.47 -0.57
C PHE A 25 -6.97 -1.34 -1.41
N ALA A 26 -6.18 -0.75 -2.28
CA ALA A 26 -5.15 -1.47 -3.01
C ALA A 26 -3.78 -0.85 -2.72
N GLU A 27 -2.78 -1.71 -2.58
CA GLU A 27 -1.42 -1.30 -2.26
C GLU A 27 -0.40 -2.05 -3.13
N HIS A 28 0.61 -1.31 -3.59
CA HIS A 28 1.83 -1.86 -4.15
C HIS A 28 3.01 -1.14 -3.52
N THR A 29 3.72 -1.83 -2.66
CA THR A 29 4.85 -1.26 -1.91
C THR A 29 6.13 -2.03 -2.22
N ARG A 30 7.16 -1.32 -2.64
CA ARG A 30 8.51 -1.84 -2.80
C ARG A 30 9.39 -1.28 -1.70
N ARG A 31 10.12 -2.16 -1.01
CA ARG A 31 11.02 -1.78 0.09
C ARG A 31 12.42 -2.30 -0.14
N ASN A 32 13.42 -1.47 0.20
CA ASN A 32 14.80 -1.93 0.35
C ASN A 32 15.31 -1.53 1.72
N GLN A 33 16.05 -2.44 2.34
CA GLN A 33 16.71 -2.22 3.62
C GLN A 33 18.15 -2.69 3.51
N LEU A 34 19.08 -1.82 3.90
CA LEU A 34 20.50 -2.15 4.02
C LEU A 34 20.92 -1.86 5.45
N ALA A 35 21.74 -2.72 6.02
CA ALA A 35 22.40 -2.47 7.30
C ALA A 35 23.91 -2.67 7.19
N MET A 36 24.65 -1.83 7.91
CA MET A 36 26.10 -1.84 7.96
C MET A 36 26.55 -1.76 9.42
N THR A 37 27.50 -2.58 9.79
CA THR A 37 28.07 -2.60 11.15
C THR A 37 29.59 -2.60 11.03
N GLY A 38 30.23 -1.60 11.64
CA GLY A 38 31.70 -1.49 11.63
C GLY A 38 32.29 -1.51 10.23
N GLY A 39 31.71 -0.78 9.29
CA GLY A 39 32.13 -0.68 7.89
C GLY A 39 31.80 -1.90 7.01
N ASN A 40 31.14 -2.93 7.54
CA ASN A 40 30.78 -4.12 6.79
C ASN A 40 29.26 -4.20 6.61
N MET A 41 28.82 -4.55 5.39
CA MET A 41 27.41 -4.85 5.15
C MET A 41 26.99 -6.07 5.93
N SER A 42 25.99 -5.91 6.80
CA SER A 42 25.43 -6.98 7.64
C SER A 42 24.08 -7.47 7.13
N GLU A 43 23.35 -6.64 6.34
CA GLU A 43 22.04 -7.00 5.83
C GLU A 43 21.76 -6.27 4.50
N ALA A 44 21.13 -6.96 3.58
CA ALA A 44 20.55 -6.38 2.37
C ALA A 44 19.25 -7.12 2.04
N LEU A 45 18.12 -6.46 2.25
CA LEU A 45 16.79 -6.99 2.01
C LEU A 45 16.08 -6.15 0.95
N ALA A 46 15.35 -6.81 0.07
CA ALA A 46 14.42 -6.20 -0.86
C ALA A 46 13.11 -6.98 -0.84
N GLY A 47 11.99 -6.29 -0.85
CA GLY A 47 10.68 -6.90 -0.82
C GLY A 47 9.66 -6.09 -1.62
N ILE A 48 8.65 -6.81 -2.13
CA ILE A 48 7.45 -6.23 -2.74
C ILE A 48 6.27 -6.76 -1.95
N GLU A 49 5.40 -5.86 -1.51
CA GLU A 49 4.11 -6.17 -0.93
C GLU A 49 3.06 -5.59 -1.88
N SER A 50 2.12 -6.38 -2.31
CA SER A 50 0.98 -5.89 -3.10
C SER A 50 -0.27 -6.68 -2.77
N GLY A 51 -1.42 -6.02 -2.87
CA GLY A 51 -2.69 -6.68 -2.66
C GLY A 51 -3.86 -5.71 -2.55
N VAL A 52 -5.02 -6.31 -2.43
CA VAL A 52 -6.31 -5.63 -2.33
C VAL A 52 -7.01 -6.07 -1.05
N GLY A 53 -7.36 -5.09 -0.21
CA GLY A 53 -8.24 -5.24 0.93
C GLY A 53 -9.63 -4.71 0.59
N ILE A 54 -10.67 -5.45 0.96
CA ILE A 54 -12.06 -5.04 0.81
C ILE A 54 -12.71 -5.08 2.18
N ARG A 55 -13.27 -3.96 2.60
CA ARG A 55 -14.00 -3.80 3.86
C ARG A 55 -15.46 -3.52 3.57
N ILE A 56 -16.33 -4.20 4.30
CA ILE A 56 -17.79 -4.11 4.15
C ILE A 56 -18.40 -3.92 5.53
N PHE A 57 -19.32 -2.97 5.64
CA PHE A 57 -20.21 -2.84 6.78
C PHE A 57 -21.65 -3.13 6.36
N SER A 58 -22.40 -3.79 7.26
CA SER A 58 -23.85 -4.01 7.15
C SER A 58 -24.44 -4.05 8.55
N GLY A 59 -25.15 -3.02 8.96
CA GLY A 59 -25.58 -2.82 10.34
C GLY A 59 -24.39 -2.87 11.30
N ASP A 60 -24.46 -3.78 12.27
CA ASP A 60 -23.39 -3.99 13.28
C ASP A 60 -22.29 -4.96 12.81
N GLN A 61 -22.40 -5.48 11.60
CA GLN A 61 -21.45 -6.44 11.05
C GLN A 61 -20.36 -5.74 10.23
N CYS A 62 -19.12 -6.21 10.37
CA CYS A 62 -17.99 -5.83 9.54
C CYS A 62 -17.31 -7.06 8.97
N ALA A 63 -17.12 -7.08 7.67
CA ALA A 63 -16.31 -8.09 6.99
C ALA A 63 -15.07 -7.42 6.36
N TYR A 64 -13.94 -8.12 6.39
CA TYR A 64 -12.70 -7.68 5.76
C TYR A 64 -12.04 -8.86 5.04
N PHE A 65 -11.70 -8.64 3.79
CA PHE A 65 -11.01 -9.61 2.95
C PHE A 65 -9.74 -8.99 2.40
N TYR A 66 -8.70 -9.80 2.28
CA TYR A 66 -7.45 -9.42 1.67
C TYR A 66 -6.99 -10.49 0.67
N THR A 67 -6.41 -10.04 -0.43
CA THR A 67 -5.81 -10.92 -1.42
C THR A 67 -4.66 -10.23 -2.16
N GLU A 68 -3.62 -11.00 -2.49
CA GLU A 68 -2.56 -10.58 -3.39
C GLU A 68 -2.93 -10.78 -4.87
N ASP A 69 -4.00 -11.52 -5.14
CA ASP A 69 -4.48 -11.80 -6.49
C ASP A 69 -5.55 -10.77 -6.89
N GLU A 70 -5.12 -9.73 -7.60
CA GLU A 70 -5.95 -8.62 -8.07
C GLU A 70 -6.86 -8.94 -9.26
N ARG A 71 -6.87 -10.18 -9.76
CA ARG A 71 -7.71 -10.58 -10.90
C ARG A 71 -9.19 -10.48 -10.54
N GLU A 72 -9.99 -9.95 -11.47
CA GLU A 72 -11.44 -9.76 -11.30
C GLU A 72 -12.14 -11.04 -10.81
N GLU A 73 -11.82 -12.16 -11.43
CA GLU A 73 -12.41 -13.47 -11.07
C GLU A 73 -12.19 -13.82 -9.60
N ASN A 74 -10.98 -13.60 -9.10
CA ASN A 74 -10.63 -13.92 -7.72
C ASN A 74 -11.29 -12.96 -6.73
N LEU A 75 -11.30 -11.67 -7.02
CA LEU A 75 -11.95 -10.66 -6.18
C LEU A 75 -13.45 -10.95 -6.02
N PHE A 76 -14.16 -11.24 -7.13
CA PHE A 76 -15.57 -11.59 -7.08
C PHE A 76 -15.83 -12.97 -6.48
N ARG A 77 -14.93 -13.93 -6.64
CA ARG A 77 -15.04 -15.22 -5.94
C ARG A 77 -14.96 -15.02 -4.44
N LEU A 78 -13.98 -14.27 -3.93
CA LEU A 78 -13.84 -13.96 -2.52
C LEU A 78 -15.08 -13.26 -1.95
N LEU A 79 -15.62 -12.28 -2.66
CA LEU A 79 -16.86 -11.62 -2.27
C LEU A 79 -18.02 -12.61 -2.16
N LYS A 80 -18.26 -13.43 -3.17
CA LYS A 80 -19.36 -14.40 -3.21
C LYS A 80 -19.25 -15.48 -2.13
N GLU A 81 -18.02 -15.92 -1.83
CA GLU A 81 -17.78 -16.96 -0.83
C GLU A 81 -17.92 -16.44 0.61
N ASN A 82 -17.53 -15.22 0.86
CA ASN A 82 -17.37 -14.67 2.21
C ASN A 82 -18.39 -13.59 2.57
N TRP A 83 -18.96 -12.90 1.59
CA TRP A 83 -20.04 -11.95 1.80
C TRP A 83 -21.37 -12.58 1.41
N LYS A 84 -22.16 -12.94 2.41
CA LYS A 84 -23.52 -13.45 2.18
C LYS A 84 -24.47 -12.26 2.15
N ALA A 85 -25.11 -12.11 1.01
CA ALA A 85 -26.09 -11.08 0.77
C ALA A 85 -27.17 -11.04 1.86
N GLY A 86 -27.32 -9.86 2.48
CA GLY A 86 -28.52 -9.46 3.19
C GLY A 86 -29.53 -8.83 2.23
N GLU A 87 -30.66 -8.40 2.76
CA GLU A 87 -31.56 -7.52 2.01
C GLU A 87 -30.82 -6.20 1.73
N PRO A 88 -30.92 -5.61 0.52
CA PRO A 88 -30.30 -4.33 0.22
C PRO A 88 -30.79 -3.24 1.17
N VAL A 89 -29.90 -2.65 1.93
CA VAL A 89 -30.26 -1.60 2.89
C VAL A 89 -30.40 -0.24 2.19
N ARG A 90 -29.68 -0.05 1.08
CA ARG A 90 -29.75 1.18 0.25
C ARG A 90 -29.79 0.83 -1.22
N PRO A 91 -30.98 0.64 -1.82
CA PRO A 91 -31.09 0.38 -3.25
C PRO A 91 -30.64 1.55 -4.13
N ASP A 92 -30.61 2.78 -3.60
CA ASP A 92 -30.36 4.02 -4.36
C ASP A 92 -29.15 4.81 -3.80
N TRP A 93 -28.01 4.15 -3.52
CA TRP A 93 -26.83 4.93 -3.20
C TRP A 93 -26.37 5.76 -4.40
N GLU A 94 -26.28 7.07 -4.22
CA GLU A 94 -25.71 7.96 -5.22
C GLU A 94 -24.18 8.00 -5.09
N LYS A 95 -23.49 7.78 -6.20
CA LYS A 95 -22.05 8.07 -6.25
C LYS A 95 -21.87 9.56 -6.02
N LEU A 96 -21.41 9.91 -4.85
CA LEU A 96 -20.94 11.27 -4.63
C LEU A 96 -19.75 11.49 -5.56
N SER A 97 -19.78 12.56 -6.34
CA SER A 97 -18.62 12.97 -7.11
C SER A 97 -17.56 13.44 -6.13
N ALA A 98 -16.69 12.52 -5.71
CA ALA A 98 -15.54 12.89 -4.91
C ALA A 98 -14.58 13.72 -5.77
N ASP A 99 -14.02 14.76 -5.21
CA ASP A 99 -12.83 15.39 -5.77
C ASP A 99 -11.73 14.34 -5.84
N GLN A 100 -11.43 13.90 -7.05
CA GLN A 100 -10.38 12.94 -7.31
C GLN A 100 -9.05 13.61 -6.96
N LYS A 101 -8.47 13.24 -5.83
CA LYS A 101 -7.15 13.73 -5.43
C LYS A 101 -6.12 12.68 -5.78
N ILE A 102 -5.41 12.91 -6.87
CA ILE A 102 -4.23 12.14 -7.22
C ILE A 102 -3.03 12.90 -6.63
N TYR A 103 -2.42 12.32 -5.62
CA TYR A 103 -1.16 12.82 -5.09
C TYR A 103 -0.02 12.10 -5.79
N ASP A 104 0.43 12.67 -6.90
CA ASP A 104 1.65 12.21 -7.55
C ASP A 104 2.83 12.97 -6.96
N SER A 105 3.54 12.32 -6.06
CA SER A 105 4.87 12.78 -5.70
C SER A 105 5.81 12.37 -6.83
N THR A 106 5.93 13.21 -7.84
CA THR A 106 6.79 13.01 -9.01
C THR A 106 8.28 12.94 -8.68
N THR A 107 8.63 12.57 -7.49
CA THR A 107 10.00 12.48 -7.07
C THR A 107 10.59 11.13 -7.44
N GLU A 108 11.39 11.14 -8.50
CA GLU A 108 12.18 10.01 -9.00
C GLU A 108 13.24 9.47 -7.99
N TYR A 109 13.07 9.73 -6.70
CA TYR A 109 14.13 9.54 -5.71
C TYR A 109 14.62 8.13 -5.56
N PHE A 110 13.71 7.22 -5.66
CA PHE A 110 13.95 5.89 -5.17
C PHE A 110 14.62 4.99 -6.22
N GLN A 111 14.18 5.10 -7.46
CA GLN A 111 14.63 4.18 -8.52
C GLN A 111 15.96 4.59 -9.14
N SER A 112 16.38 5.84 -8.99
CA SER A 112 17.60 6.38 -9.62
C SER A 112 18.89 5.98 -8.92
N ALA A 113 18.87 5.69 -7.62
CA ALA A 113 20.06 5.33 -6.86
C ALA A 113 20.28 3.82 -6.86
N SER A 114 21.39 3.37 -7.42
CA SER A 114 21.78 1.97 -7.36
C SER A 114 22.13 1.53 -5.94
N VAL A 115 22.00 0.23 -5.64
CA VAL A 115 22.43 -0.34 -4.34
C VAL A 115 23.88 0.05 -4.04
N LYS A 116 24.75 0.10 -5.06
CA LYS A 116 26.14 0.51 -4.92
C LYS A 116 26.29 1.96 -4.46
N ASP A 117 25.42 2.86 -4.92
CA ASP A 117 25.47 4.27 -4.51
C ASP A 117 24.93 4.45 -3.09
N LYS A 118 23.91 3.70 -2.71
CA LYS A 118 23.41 3.61 -1.32
C LYS A 118 24.50 3.11 -0.37
N MET A 119 25.21 2.05 -0.75
CA MET A 119 26.35 1.53 0.01
C MET A 119 27.47 2.56 0.17
N LYS A 120 27.83 3.29 -0.90
CA LYS A 120 28.83 4.37 -0.82
C LYS A 120 28.41 5.48 0.14
N LEU A 121 27.11 5.82 0.17
CA LEU A 121 26.59 6.79 1.13
C LEU A 121 26.77 6.26 2.56
N MET A 122 26.42 5.01 2.83
CA MET A 122 26.59 4.38 4.14
C MET A 122 28.06 4.34 4.56
N GLU A 123 28.98 3.98 3.66
CA GLU A 123 30.44 4.03 3.92
C GLU A 123 30.93 5.42 4.29
N LYS A 124 30.41 6.47 3.64
CA LYS A 124 30.73 7.86 3.98
C LYS A 124 30.23 8.22 5.39
N CYS A 125 29.02 7.79 5.74
CA CYS A 125 28.45 8.01 7.07
C CYS A 125 29.24 7.27 8.15
N ASP A 126 29.63 6.02 7.90
CA ASP A 126 30.49 5.23 8.81
C ASP A 126 31.81 5.94 9.11
N LYS A 127 32.52 6.34 8.04
CA LYS A 127 33.78 7.08 8.17
C LYS A 127 33.61 8.41 8.90
N ALA A 128 32.57 9.17 8.60
CA ALA A 128 32.31 10.44 9.27
C ALA A 128 31.99 10.24 10.75
N GLY A 129 31.21 9.24 11.11
CA GLY A 129 30.87 8.92 12.49
C GLY A 129 32.12 8.50 13.29
N LEU A 130 32.93 7.60 12.75
CA LEU A 130 34.18 7.18 13.39
C LEU A 130 35.20 8.32 13.55
N ALA A 131 35.24 9.25 12.60
CA ALA A 131 36.13 10.40 12.65
C ALA A 131 35.70 11.48 13.66
N TYR A 132 34.45 11.44 14.13
CA TYR A 132 33.92 12.45 15.05
C TYR A 132 34.59 12.40 16.43
N SER A 133 34.90 11.21 16.95
CA SER A 133 35.58 11.08 18.24
C SER A 133 36.33 9.74 18.31
N SER A 134 37.54 9.77 18.88
CA SER A 134 38.31 8.54 19.19
C SER A 134 37.64 7.59 20.18
N GLN A 135 36.57 8.02 20.84
CA GLN A 135 35.77 7.17 21.75
C GLN A 135 34.72 6.33 20.99
N ILE A 136 34.44 6.64 19.71
CA ILE A 136 33.54 5.85 18.88
C ILE A 136 34.35 4.72 18.27
N SER A 137 34.07 3.49 18.72
CA SER A 137 34.74 2.28 18.24
C SER A 137 34.02 1.59 17.09
N GLN A 138 32.73 1.84 16.93
CA GLN A 138 31.90 1.20 15.91
C GLN A 138 30.68 2.03 15.58
N MET A 139 30.24 1.97 14.31
CA MET A 139 28.98 2.52 13.85
C MET A 139 28.03 1.41 13.45
N TYR A 140 26.75 1.60 13.74
CA TYR A 140 25.65 0.82 13.16
C TYR A 140 24.81 1.77 12.30
N LEU A 141 24.65 1.44 11.04
CA LEU A 141 23.90 2.22 10.07
C LEU A 141 22.79 1.39 9.47
N LYS A 142 21.62 1.98 9.35
CA LYS A 142 20.48 1.41 8.62
C LYS A 142 20.03 2.39 7.56
N TYR A 143 19.92 1.89 6.34
CA TYR A 143 19.30 2.60 5.20
C TYR A 143 18.00 1.90 4.89
N LEU A 144 16.92 2.67 4.79
CA LEU A 144 15.61 2.20 4.39
C LEU A 144 15.05 3.14 3.32
N ASP A 145 14.59 2.58 2.25
CA ASP A 145 13.75 3.28 1.29
C ASP A 145 12.49 2.49 0.97
N MET A 146 11.45 3.21 0.62
CA MET A 146 10.14 2.64 0.34
C MET A 146 9.51 3.44 -0.80
N ASP A 147 9.01 2.71 -1.78
CA ASP A 147 8.20 3.22 -2.88
C ASP A 147 6.81 2.59 -2.73
N GLN A 148 5.85 3.40 -2.33
CA GLN A 148 4.51 2.93 -2.00
C GLN A 148 3.47 3.61 -2.88
N HIS A 149 2.70 2.82 -3.59
CA HIS A 149 1.53 3.23 -4.33
C HIS A 149 0.29 2.68 -3.65
N VAL A 150 -0.61 3.56 -3.24
CA VAL A 150 -1.87 3.21 -2.57
C VAL A 150 -3.06 3.76 -3.33
N GLN A 151 -4.17 3.06 -3.26
CA GLN A 151 -5.44 3.44 -3.84
C GLN A 151 -6.56 3.14 -2.85
N ILE A 152 -7.47 4.09 -2.68
CA ILE A 152 -8.65 3.95 -1.83
C ILE A 152 -9.87 4.35 -2.64
N ALA A 153 -10.88 3.49 -2.63
CA ALA A 153 -12.20 3.78 -3.16
C ALA A 153 -13.28 3.34 -2.17
N ASN A 154 -14.36 4.09 -2.04
CA ASN A 154 -15.45 3.71 -1.16
C ASN A 154 -16.83 4.07 -1.72
N SER A 155 -17.88 3.53 -1.08
CA SER A 155 -19.27 3.75 -1.47
C SER A 155 -19.78 5.17 -1.23
N GLU A 156 -19.03 6.01 -0.53
CA GLU A 156 -19.35 7.43 -0.35
C GLU A 156 -18.77 8.31 -1.47
N GLY A 157 -18.26 7.69 -2.54
CA GLY A 157 -17.73 8.37 -3.72
C GLY A 157 -16.27 8.78 -3.59
N CYS A 158 -15.55 8.35 -2.56
CA CYS A 158 -14.11 8.57 -2.48
C CYS A 158 -13.39 7.70 -3.51
N TYR A 159 -12.51 8.32 -4.29
CA TYR A 159 -11.50 7.64 -5.09
C TYR A 159 -10.22 8.45 -5.01
N MET A 160 -9.18 7.87 -4.42
CA MET A 160 -7.90 8.53 -4.19
C MET A 160 -6.75 7.59 -4.54
N GLU A 161 -5.74 8.14 -5.15
CA GLU A 161 -4.45 7.49 -5.37
C GLU A 161 -3.34 8.36 -4.76
N ASP A 162 -2.37 7.71 -4.13
CA ASP A 162 -1.20 8.36 -3.56
C ASP A 162 0.05 7.54 -3.89
N HIS A 163 1.09 8.23 -4.32
CA HIS A 163 2.38 7.63 -4.62
C HIS A 163 3.47 8.34 -3.81
N ARG A 164 4.15 7.63 -2.96
CA ARG A 164 5.13 8.16 -2.00
C ARG A 164 6.30 7.21 -1.72
#